data_625bc34e30025db5f6eff5e7ced2284b
#
_entry.id   625bc34e30025db5f6eff5e7ced2284b
#
_cell.length_a   1.000
_cell.length_b   1.000
_cell.length_c   1.000
_cell.angle_alpha   90.00
_cell.angle_beta   90.00
_cell.angle_gamma   90.00
#
_symmetry.space_group_name_H-M   'P 1'
#
loop_
_entity.id
_entity.type
_entity.pdbx_description
1 polymer ?
#
loop_
_entity_poly.entity_id
_entity_poly.type
_entity_poly.pdbx_seq_one_letter_code
_entity_poly.pdbx_strand_id
1 'polypeptide(L)'
;MIITVACRGMDVATHSSLTTSFLCFFVQRGVITGSSNLPLLGASLAKQLQILQAVKADVFISGSKYEPLEAELLRNNIQVAKTMQTCPIKCAQEWITHSEPHSA
;
A
#
# COMPACT_ATOMS: atom_id res chain seq x y z
N MET A 1 -11.56 3.64 -4.10
CA MET A 1 -10.54 2.65 -3.72
C MET A 1 -9.31 3.35 -3.18
N ILE A 2 -8.69 2.79 -2.17
CA ILE A 2 -7.46 3.34 -1.59
C ILE A 2 -6.36 2.30 -1.72
N ILE A 3 -5.29 2.67 -2.42
CA ILE A 3 -4.10 1.85 -2.57
C ILE A 3 -3.01 2.45 -1.69
N THR A 4 -2.46 1.64 -0.79
CA THR A 4 -1.41 2.09 0.13
C THR A 4 -0.11 1.38 -0.22
N VAL A 5 0.98 2.15 -0.30
CA VAL A 5 2.30 1.65 -0.65
C VAL A 5 3.26 1.89 0.51
N ALA A 6 3.98 0.83 0.92
CA ALA A 6 5.01 0.94 1.94
C ALA A 6 6.23 1.62 1.33
N CYS A 7 6.65 2.74 1.90
CA CYS A 7 7.71 3.57 1.36
C CYS A 7 8.85 3.79 2.34
N ARG A 8 10.04 3.99 1.78
CA ARG A 8 11.20 4.53 2.48
C ARG A 8 11.54 5.85 1.79
N GLY A 9 11.23 6.96 2.44
CA GLY A 9 11.34 8.25 1.79
C GLY A 9 10.39 8.33 0.59
N MET A 10 10.93 8.60 -0.59
CA MET A 10 10.14 8.72 -1.82
C MET A 10 10.07 7.45 -2.64
N ASP A 11 10.72 6.38 -2.18
CA ASP A 11 10.79 5.12 -2.91
C ASP A 11 10.00 4.02 -2.20
N VAL A 12 9.63 2.98 -2.94
CA VAL A 12 9.03 1.79 -2.35
C VAL A 12 10.07 1.14 -1.43
N ALA A 13 9.69 0.82 -0.20
CA ALA A 13 10.57 0.16 0.75
C ALA A 13 10.85 -1.28 0.32
N THR A 14 12.13 -1.68 0.32
CA THR A 14 12.55 -3.03 -0.06
C THR A 14 12.32 -4.04 1.05
N HIS A 15 12.21 -3.59 2.29
CA HIS A 15 11.95 -4.44 3.45
C HIS A 15 11.02 -3.73 4.43
N SER A 16 10.23 -4.50 5.16
CA SER A 16 9.32 -3.96 6.16
C SER A 16 10.05 -3.13 7.22
N SER A 17 11.23 -3.58 7.63
CA SER A 17 12.04 -2.87 8.64
C SER A 17 12.55 -1.53 8.17
N LEU A 18 12.58 -1.28 6.86
CA LEU A 18 13.04 -0.03 6.29
C LEU A 18 11.90 0.93 5.98
N THR A 19 10.66 0.52 6.19
CA THR A 19 9.50 1.36 5.88
C THR A 19 9.42 2.53 6.85
N THR A 20 9.37 3.74 6.30
CA THR A 20 9.26 4.97 7.10
C THR A 20 7.90 5.64 6.98
N SER A 21 7.14 5.32 5.93
CA SER A 21 5.83 5.91 5.71
C SER A 21 4.96 5.01 4.85
N PHE A 22 3.67 5.25 4.91
CA PHE A 22 2.71 4.70 3.94
C PHE A 22 2.24 5.84 3.06
N LEU A 23 2.29 5.63 1.75
CA LEU A 23 1.76 6.59 0.78
C LEU A 23 0.45 6.03 0.27
N CYS A 24 -0.64 6.76 0.53
CA CYS A 24 -1.98 6.36 0.14
C CYS A 24 -2.37 7.07 -1.15
N PHE A 25 -2.87 6.31 -2.12
CA PHE A 25 -3.41 6.86 -3.36
C PHE A 25 -4.92 6.68 -3.37
N PHE A 26 -5.62 7.76 -3.63
CA PHE A 26 -7.08 7.74 -3.76
C PHE A 26 -7.42 7.54 -5.22
N VAL A 27 -8.20 6.48 -5.50
CA VAL A 27 -8.50 6.04 -6.86
C VAL A 27 -9.99 6.07 -7.10
N GLN A 28 -10.41 6.73 -8.18
CA GLN A 28 -11.80 6.73 -8.63
C GLN A 28 -11.83 6.40 -10.11
N ARG A 29 -12.62 5.39 -10.47
CA ARG A 29 -12.80 4.96 -11.87
C ARG A 29 -11.47 4.68 -12.57
N GLY A 30 -10.55 4.02 -11.85
CA GLY A 30 -9.25 3.66 -12.39
C GLY A 30 -8.25 4.81 -12.52
N VAL A 31 -8.56 5.98 -11.93
CA VAL A 31 -7.70 7.17 -12.00
C VAL A 31 -7.30 7.58 -10.60
N ILE A 32 -6.01 7.86 -10.40
CA ILE A 32 -5.52 8.41 -9.14
C ILE A 32 -5.92 9.87 -9.05
N THR A 33 -6.74 10.19 -8.05
CA THR A 33 -7.28 11.55 -7.87
C THR A 33 -6.55 12.33 -6.78
N GLY A 34 -5.74 11.68 -5.97
CA GLY A 34 -4.99 12.34 -4.91
C GLY A 34 -4.12 11.36 -4.15
N SER A 35 -3.32 11.89 -3.24
CA SER A 35 -2.46 11.07 -2.40
C SER A 35 -2.27 11.72 -1.03
N SER A 36 -1.89 10.89 -0.06
CA SER A 36 -1.59 11.36 1.30
C SER A 36 -0.45 10.52 1.86
N ASN A 37 0.53 11.17 2.47
CA ASN A 37 1.65 10.49 3.09
C ASN A 37 1.42 10.33 4.58
N LEU A 38 1.57 9.11 5.08
CA LEU A 38 1.36 8.79 6.50
C LEU A 38 2.70 8.36 7.11
N PRO A 39 3.40 9.25 7.82
CA PRO A 39 4.65 8.88 8.48
C PRO A 39 4.39 7.88 9.59
N LEU A 40 5.22 6.84 9.67
CA LEU A 40 5.04 5.76 10.65
C LEU A 40 5.66 6.09 12.00
N LEU A 41 6.72 6.90 12.03
CA LEU A 41 7.37 7.35 13.27
C LEU A 41 7.75 6.18 14.20
N GLY A 42 8.24 5.10 13.62
CA GLY A 42 8.63 3.92 14.39
C GLY A 42 7.47 3.07 14.87
N ALA A 43 6.30 3.19 14.24
CA ALA A 43 5.11 2.44 14.65
C ALA A 43 5.33 0.92 14.58
N SER A 44 4.81 0.21 15.59
CA SER A 44 4.79 -1.24 15.61
C SER A 44 3.91 -1.79 14.48
N LEU A 45 4.04 -3.08 14.19
CA LEU A 45 3.18 -3.72 13.18
C LEU A 45 1.70 -3.61 13.56
N ALA A 46 1.38 -3.74 14.85
CA ALA A 46 0.00 -3.58 15.30
C ALA A 46 -0.52 -2.17 15.03
N LYS A 47 0.31 -1.16 15.24
CA LYS A 47 -0.07 0.23 14.97
C LYS A 47 -0.19 0.47 13.47
N GLN A 48 0.69 -0.14 12.67
CA GLN A 48 0.61 -0.04 11.22
C GLN A 48 -0.70 -0.61 10.69
N LEU A 49 -1.14 -1.75 11.25
CA LEU A 49 -2.44 -2.32 10.91
C LEU A 49 -3.58 -1.35 11.23
N GLN A 50 -3.53 -0.72 12.41
CA GLN A 50 -4.52 0.28 12.79
C GLN A 50 -4.58 1.45 11.80
N ILE A 51 -3.41 1.91 11.36
CA ILE A 51 -3.33 2.99 10.36
C ILE A 51 -4.00 2.57 9.06
N LEU A 52 -3.71 1.37 8.58
CA LEU A 52 -4.28 0.87 7.33
C LEU A 52 -5.80 0.70 7.44
N GLN A 53 -6.28 0.25 8.59
CA GLN A 53 -7.72 0.14 8.85
C GLN A 53 -8.38 1.51 8.94
N ALA A 54 -7.72 2.46 9.58
CA ALA A 54 -8.26 3.80 9.77
C ALA A 54 -8.43 4.55 8.45
N VAL A 55 -7.49 4.37 7.52
CA VAL A 55 -7.60 4.99 6.19
C VAL A 55 -8.47 4.19 5.24
N LYS A 56 -8.94 3.02 5.68
CA LYS A 56 -9.77 2.13 4.86
C LYS A 56 -9.05 1.68 3.59
N ALA A 57 -7.81 1.27 3.75
CA ALA A 57 -7.02 0.77 2.63
C ALA A 57 -7.68 -0.46 2.02
N ASP A 58 -7.76 -0.50 0.70
CA ASP A 58 -8.26 -1.66 -0.04
C ASP A 58 -7.12 -2.56 -0.47
N VAL A 59 -5.96 -1.97 -0.74
CA VAL A 59 -4.78 -2.66 -1.23
C VAL A 59 -3.54 -2.15 -0.50
N PHE A 60 -2.66 -3.07 -0.12
CA PHE A 60 -1.36 -2.74 0.45
C PHE A 60 -0.26 -3.32 -0.44
N ILE A 61 0.61 -2.47 -0.94
CA ILE A 61 1.70 -2.86 -1.83
C ILE A 61 3.03 -2.64 -1.12
N SER A 62 3.90 -3.65 -1.17
CA SER A 62 5.24 -3.56 -0.58
C SER A 62 6.26 -4.18 -1.51
N GLY A 63 7.54 -3.88 -1.27
CA GLY A 63 8.63 -4.44 -2.05
C GLY A 63 9.05 -5.84 -1.61
N SER A 64 8.58 -6.29 -0.46
CA SER A 64 8.91 -7.60 0.10
C SER A 64 7.80 -8.09 1.00
N LYS A 65 7.98 -9.30 1.56
CA LYS A 65 7.03 -9.83 2.54
C LYS A 65 6.96 -8.93 3.76
N TYR A 66 5.75 -8.76 4.26
CA TYR A 66 5.46 -7.89 5.40
C TYR A 66 4.83 -8.75 6.52
N GLU A 67 5.46 -9.87 6.84
CA GLU A 67 4.96 -10.76 7.88
C GLU A 67 5.25 -10.20 9.28
N PRO A 68 4.35 -10.39 10.27
CA PRO A 68 3.05 -11.07 10.17
C PRO A 68 1.91 -10.18 9.69
N LEU A 69 2.20 -8.94 9.29
CA LEU A 69 1.17 -7.97 8.92
C LEU A 69 0.32 -8.46 7.74
N GLU A 70 0.91 -9.16 6.78
CA GLU A 70 0.18 -9.64 5.61
C GLU A 70 -1.01 -10.52 6.00
N ALA A 71 -0.81 -11.44 6.93
CA ALA A 71 -1.89 -12.31 7.38
C ALA A 71 -3.05 -11.53 7.99
N GLU A 72 -2.74 -10.52 8.78
CA GLU A 72 -3.76 -9.66 9.40
C GLU A 72 -4.49 -8.82 8.35
N LEU A 73 -3.77 -8.33 7.34
CA LEU A 73 -4.37 -7.54 6.27
C LEU A 73 -5.38 -8.40 5.49
N LEU A 74 -5.01 -9.63 5.15
CA LEU A 74 -5.89 -10.52 4.42
C LEU A 74 -7.14 -10.85 5.23
N ARG A 75 -7.01 -11.03 6.55
CA ARG A 75 -8.18 -11.24 7.42
C ARG A 75 -9.13 -10.06 7.44
N ASN A 76 -8.62 -8.87 7.17
CA ASN A 76 -9.41 -7.64 7.18
C ASN A 76 -9.82 -7.22 5.77
N ASN A 77 -9.76 -8.16 4.80
CA ASN A 77 -10.15 -7.93 3.41
C ASN A 77 -9.32 -6.86 2.71
N ILE A 78 -8.08 -6.68 3.14
CA ILE A 78 -7.13 -5.80 2.46
C ILE A 78 -6.27 -6.68 1.56
N GLN A 79 -6.28 -6.42 0.27
CA GLN A 79 -5.46 -7.17 -0.67
C GLN A 79 -3.99 -6.81 -0.48
N VAL A 80 -3.12 -7.80 -0.63
CA VAL A 80 -1.68 -7.60 -0.47
C VAL A 80 -1.01 -7.89 -1.80
N ALA A 81 -0.17 -6.97 -2.25
CA ALA A 81 0.57 -7.13 -3.49
C ALA A 81 2.04 -6.79 -3.26
N LYS A 82 2.90 -7.37 -4.09
CA LYS A 82 4.33 -7.08 -4.06
C LYS A 82 4.75 -6.46 -5.37
N THR A 83 5.77 -5.62 -5.31
CA THR A 83 6.26 -4.93 -6.49
C THR A 83 7.77 -4.89 -6.50
N MET A 84 8.35 -4.86 -7.69
CA MET A 84 9.77 -4.58 -7.89
C MET A 84 9.99 -3.15 -8.36
N GLN A 85 8.92 -2.38 -8.53
CA GLN A 85 9.01 -0.96 -8.86
C GLN A 85 9.58 -0.18 -7.69
N THR A 86 10.38 0.83 -7.99
CA THR A 86 10.90 1.74 -6.97
C THR A 86 10.04 2.98 -6.79
N CYS A 87 9.25 3.34 -7.80
CA CYS A 87 8.40 4.52 -7.78
C CYS A 87 6.99 4.16 -7.29
N PRO A 88 6.54 4.70 -6.15
CA PRO A 88 5.24 4.33 -5.58
C PRO A 88 4.06 4.58 -6.52
N ILE A 89 4.04 5.72 -7.22
CA ILE A 89 2.93 6.01 -8.11
C ILE A 89 2.87 5.03 -9.29
N LYS A 90 4.03 4.61 -9.79
CA LYS A 90 4.06 3.63 -10.87
C LYS A 90 3.53 2.27 -10.42
N CYS A 91 3.87 1.83 -9.21
CA CYS A 91 3.37 0.55 -8.74
C CYS A 91 1.85 0.61 -8.49
N ALA A 92 1.32 1.73 -8.03
CA ALA A 92 -0.12 1.91 -7.89
C ALA A 92 -0.80 1.87 -9.25
N GLN A 93 -0.25 2.55 -10.25
CA GLN A 93 -0.77 2.54 -11.61
C GLN A 93 -0.74 1.16 -12.23
N GLU A 94 0.34 0.42 -12.03
CA GLU A 94 0.45 -0.97 -12.50
C GLU A 94 -0.62 -1.84 -11.86
N TRP A 95 -0.84 -1.70 -10.57
CA TRP A 95 -1.86 -2.47 -9.88
C TRP A 95 -3.23 -2.19 -10.46
N ILE A 96 -3.57 -0.93 -10.69
CA ILE A 96 -4.84 -0.53 -11.30
C ILE A 96 -5.00 -1.18 -12.68
N THR A 97 -3.96 -1.09 -13.50
CA THR A 97 -3.99 -1.61 -14.87
C THR A 97 -4.20 -3.12 -14.91
N HIS A 98 -3.51 -3.86 -14.02
CA HIS A 98 -3.55 -5.32 -14.04
C HIS A 98 -4.72 -5.91 -13.25
N SER A 99 -5.28 -5.16 -12.32
CA SER A 99 -6.34 -5.65 -11.43
C SER A 99 -7.71 -5.15 -11.80
N GLU A 100 -7.80 -4.13 -12.64
CA GLU A 100 -9.10 -3.68 -13.11
C GLU A 100 -9.79 -4.84 -13.82
N PRO A 101 -10.97 -5.24 -13.36
CA PRO A 101 -11.73 -6.20 -14.14
C PRO A 101 -11.90 -5.57 -15.51
N HIS A 102 -11.56 -6.30 -16.52
CA HIS A 102 -11.88 -5.89 -17.87
C HIS A 102 -13.38 -5.90 -17.98
N SER A 103 -13.97 -4.90 -17.43
CA SER A 103 -15.39 -4.67 -17.50
C SER A 103 -15.81 -4.33 -18.91
N ALA A 104 -14.91 -4.50 -19.75
CA ALA A 104 -15.30 -4.47 -21.14
C ALA A 104 -16.26 -5.60 -21.36
#